data_3b430b3cfe6b4f42c351b55875be612e
#
_entry.id   3b430b3cfe6b4f42c351b55875be612e
#
_cell.length_a   1.000
_cell.length_b   1.000
_cell.length_c   1.000
_cell.angle_alpha   90.00
_cell.angle_beta   90.00
_cell.angle_gamma   90.00
#
_symmetry.space_group_name_H-M   'P 1'
#
loop_
_entity.id
_entity.type
_entity.pdbx_description
1 polymer ?
#
loop_
_entity_poly.entity_id
_entity_poly.type
_entity_poly.pdbx_seq_one_letter_code
_entity_poly.pdbx_strand_id
1 'polypeptide(L)'
;EPTNHLDLESVKWLEGFLRGYAGTVVVVSHDRAFMDNMVDRVAEVDNGQVNLYKGNYSKYLVAREERLERIKAERARSLEEIAHLQAFVDRFRYKATKAKQAQERERRIEKIKETLPIIPEEKKTVHFNFVQPPRTGDEVVRARGLVKRYGDHTVYDGIDFTMYRGDKVALVGPNGAGKSTLLKMIAGVEKPDAGTIDYGVNVDLTYYAQHQLEELHAGNTVFEELDHAAPGWSISQVRICTSKGMPSWPMTVVCRDWYMF
;
A
#
# COMPACT_ATOMS: atom_id res chain seq x y z
N GLU A 1 -14.45 -1.75 -6.62
CA GLU A 1 -13.79 -0.47 -6.24
C GLU A 1 -14.37 0.69 -7.07
N PRO A 2 -15.50 1.23 -6.68
CA PRO A 2 -16.18 2.26 -7.48
C PRO A 2 -15.42 3.59 -7.53
N THR A 3 -14.47 3.81 -6.63
CA THR A 3 -13.74 5.10 -6.51
C THR A 3 -12.47 5.18 -7.35
N ASN A 4 -11.95 4.08 -7.90
CA ASN A 4 -10.62 4.04 -8.54
C ASN A 4 -10.52 4.85 -9.86
N HIS A 5 -11.63 5.03 -10.57
CA HIS A 5 -11.63 5.68 -11.88
C HIS A 5 -12.59 6.89 -11.95
N LEU A 6 -13.22 7.22 -10.82
CA LEU A 6 -14.12 8.35 -10.74
C LEU A 6 -13.37 9.63 -10.33
N ASP A 7 -13.79 10.75 -10.89
CA ASP A 7 -13.38 12.05 -10.41
C ASP A 7 -14.15 12.43 -9.13
N LEU A 8 -13.72 13.49 -8.48
CA LEU A 8 -14.27 13.91 -7.19
C LEU A 8 -15.78 14.21 -7.25
N GLU A 9 -16.25 14.77 -8.37
CA GLU A 9 -17.67 15.09 -8.56
C GLU A 9 -18.51 13.83 -8.72
N SER A 10 -18.02 12.87 -9.51
CA SER A 10 -18.65 11.55 -9.69
C SER A 10 -18.69 10.75 -8.38
N VAL A 11 -17.64 10.81 -7.56
CA VAL A 11 -17.62 10.16 -6.22
C VAL A 11 -18.68 10.80 -5.32
N LYS A 12 -18.77 12.14 -5.26
CA LYS A 12 -19.79 12.84 -4.47
C LYS A 12 -21.21 12.53 -4.94
N TRP A 13 -21.42 12.46 -6.25
CA TRP A 13 -22.71 12.07 -6.80
C TRP A 13 -23.06 10.63 -6.38
N LEU A 14 -22.09 9.68 -6.49
CA LEU A 14 -22.28 8.29 -6.09
C LEU A 14 -22.61 8.17 -4.60
N GLU A 15 -21.90 8.91 -3.74
CA GLU A 15 -22.21 8.97 -2.30
C GLU A 15 -23.66 9.43 -2.05
N GLY A 16 -24.07 10.50 -2.73
CA GLY A 16 -25.44 11.03 -2.62
C GLY A 16 -26.49 10.02 -3.07
N PHE A 17 -26.24 9.35 -4.20
CA PHE A 17 -27.13 8.33 -4.73
C PHE A 17 -27.25 7.12 -3.78
N LEU A 18 -26.13 6.59 -3.32
CA LEU A 18 -26.10 5.41 -2.46
C LEU A 18 -26.71 5.67 -1.08
N ARG A 19 -26.57 6.87 -0.51
CA ARG A 19 -27.24 7.25 0.74
C ARG A 19 -28.76 7.22 0.65
N GLY A 20 -29.30 7.56 -0.52
CA GLY A 20 -30.75 7.51 -0.78
C GLY A 20 -31.25 6.13 -1.21
N TYR A 21 -30.35 5.16 -1.45
CA TYR A 21 -30.74 3.85 -1.95
C TYR A 21 -31.35 2.98 -0.87
N ALA A 22 -32.58 2.53 -1.09
CA ALA A 22 -33.34 1.73 -0.11
C ALA A 22 -32.89 0.27 0.02
N GLY A 23 -32.06 -0.22 -0.92
CA GLY A 23 -31.56 -1.59 -0.92
C GLY A 23 -30.28 -1.77 -0.12
N THR A 24 -29.84 -3.01 0.04
CA THR A 24 -28.55 -3.34 0.66
C THR A 24 -27.42 -3.12 -0.34
N VAL A 25 -26.38 -2.44 0.10
CA VAL A 25 -25.16 -2.17 -0.70
C VAL A 25 -23.97 -2.82 -0.02
N VAL A 26 -23.18 -3.57 -0.78
CA VAL A 26 -21.89 -4.12 -0.36
C VAL A 26 -20.82 -3.48 -1.22
N VAL A 27 -19.86 -2.81 -0.60
CA VAL A 27 -18.81 -2.05 -1.27
C VAL A 27 -17.43 -2.54 -0.84
N VAL A 28 -16.51 -2.63 -1.80
CA VAL A 28 -15.09 -2.76 -1.57
C VAL A 28 -14.44 -1.45 -2.03
N SER A 29 -13.70 -0.77 -1.16
CA SER A 29 -13.01 0.46 -1.47
C SER A 29 -11.75 0.62 -0.62
N HIS A 30 -10.77 1.32 -1.14
CA HIS A 30 -9.58 1.77 -0.40
C HIS A 30 -9.69 3.24 0.05
N ASP A 31 -10.73 3.93 -0.39
CA ASP A 31 -11.00 5.31 0.02
C ASP A 31 -11.67 5.34 1.40
N ARG A 32 -10.91 5.80 2.40
CA ARG A 32 -11.36 5.89 3.79
C ARG A 32 -12.50 6.90 3.97
N ALA A 33 -12.42 8.04 3.28
CA ALA A 33 -13.42 9.08 3.38
C ALA A 33 -14.76 8.61 2.81
N PHE A 34 -14.72 7.95 1.65
CA PHE A 34 -15.88 7.30 1.06
C PHE A 34 -16.51 6.27 2.01
N MET A 35 -15.69 5.37 2.59
CA MET A 35 -16.20 4.36 3.52
C MET A 35 -16.78 4.98 4.80
N ASP A 36 -16.15 6.00 5.37
CA ASP A 36 -16.65 6.67 6.56
C ASP A 36 -18.02 7.35 6.34
N ASN A 37 -18.21 7.87 5.13
CA ASN A 37 -19.44 8.54 4.75
C ASN A 37 -20.59 7.60 4.39
N MET A 38 -20.26 6.38 3.91
CA MET A 38 -21.23 5.49 3.26
C MET A 38 -21.63 4.27 4.07
N VAL A 39 -20.73 3.71 4.88
CA VAL A 39 -20.98 2.42 5.51
C VAL A 39 -21.41 2.56 6.98
N ASP A 40 -22.36 1.74 7.38
CA ASP A 40 -22.81 1.57 8.76
C ASP A 40 -22.31 0.26 9.40
N ARG A 41 -21.69 -0.61 8.59
CA ARG A 41 -21.06 -1.86 9.02
C ARG A 41 -19.84 -2.15 8.18
N VAL A 42 -18.82 -2.72 8.80
CA VAL A 42 -17.60 -3.18 8.13
C VAL A 42 -17.45 -4.68 8.32
N ALA A 43 -17.24 -5.40 7.23
CA ALA A 43 -16.91 -6.82 7.22
C ALA A 43 -15.40 -6.98 6.99
N GLU A 44 -14.66 -7.36 8.03
CA GLU A 44 -13.25 -7.70 7.93
C GLU A 44 -13.11 -9.16 7.54
N VAL A 45 -12.41 -9.42 6.44
CA VAL A 45 -12.07 -10.78 6.01
C VAL A 45 -10.62 -11.05 6.41
N ASP A 46 -10.42 -11.95 7.36
CA ASP A 46 -9.10 -12.31 7.86
C ASP A 46 -9.03 -13.81 8.17
N ASN A 47 -7.95 -14.47 7.73
CA ASN A 47 -7.70 -15.91 7.95
C ASN A 47 -8.91 -16.83 7.64
N GLY A 48 -9.63 -16.53 6.54
CA GLY A 48 -10.81 -17.29 6.12
C GLY A 48 -12.07 -17.06 6.97
N GLN A 49 -12.03 -16.12 7.91
CA GLN A 49 -13.17 -15.71 8.74
C GLN A 49 -13.66 -14.32 8.36
N VAL A 50 -14.94 -14.10 8.57
CA VAL A 50 -15.57 -12.78 8.36
C VAL A 50 -16.01 -12.23 9.72
N ASN A 51 -15.43 -11.10 10.12
CA ASN A 51 -15.76 -10.41 11.34
C ASN A 51 -16.57 -9.16 11.02
N LEU A 52 -17.78 -9.06 11.54
CA LEU A 52 -18.66 -7.92 11.33
C LEU A 52 -18.51 -6.91 12.47
N TYR A 53 -18.26 -5.66 12.11
CA TYR A 53 -18.19 -4.53 13.02
C TYR A 53 -19.32 -3.55 12.72
N LYS A 54 -19.99 -3.06 13.75
CA LYS A 54 -21.03 -2.03 13.64
C LYS A 54 -20.38 -0.65 13.68
N GLY A 55 -20.73 0.18 12.73
CA GLY A 55 -20.22 1.54 12.61
C GLY A 55 -19.48 1.77 11.28
N ASN A 56 -19.02 2.98 11.09
CA ASN A 56 -18.22 3.39 9.93
C ASN A 56 -16.78 2.86 10.02
N TYR A 57 -15.98 3.14 8.99
CA TYR A 57 -14.62 2.64 8.90
C TYR A 57 -13.71 3.10 10.04
N SER A 58 -13.84 4.36 10.47
CA SER A 58 -13.06 4.88 11.61
C SER A 58 -13.38 4.16 12.92
N LYS A 59 -14.66 3.87 13.19
CA LYS A 59 -15.07 3.08 14.37
C LYS A 59 -14.58 1.63 14.29
N TYR A 60 -14.58 1.05 13.09
CA TYR A 60 -14.00 -0.26 12.85
C TYR A 60 -12.54 -0.32 13.24
N LEU A 61 -11.73 0.67 12.82
CA LEU A 61 -10.29 0.69 13.15
C LEU A 61 -10.04 0.64 14.65
N VAL A 62 -10.78 1.43 15.43
CA VAL A 62 -10.68 1.44 16.91
C VAL A 62 -11.11 0.08 17.49
N ALA A 63 -12.25 -0.44 17.07
CA ALA A 63 -12.76 -1.72 17.57
C ALA A 63 -11.85 -2.90 17.20
N ARG A 64 -11.21 -2.84 16.03
CA ARG A 64 -10.21 -3.82 15.59
C ARG A 64 -8.97 -3.79 16.48
N GLU A 65 -8.45 -2.61 16.78
CA GLU A 65 -7.29 -2.46 17.66
C GLU A 65 -7.56 -2.98 19.07
N GLU A 66 -8.70 -2.61 19.66
CA GLU A 66 -9.13 -3.15 20.96
C GLU A 66 -9.30 -4.68 20.96
N ARG A 67 -9.80 -5.25 19.85
CA ARG A 67 -9.90 -6.70 19.70
C ARG A 67 -8.53 -7.35 19.65
N LEU A 68 -7.59 -6.79 18.88
CA LEU A 68 -6.23 -7.31 18.77
C LEU A 68 -5.51 -7.28 20.13
N GLU A 69 -5.65 -6.19 20.88
CA GLU A 69 -5.07 -6.08 22.22
C GLU A 69 -5.65 -7.13 23.18
N ARG A 70 -6.98 -7.38 23.13
CA ARG A 70 -7.61 -8.44 23.93
C ARG A 70 -7.06 -9.82 23.55
N ILE A 71 -6.94 -10.13 22.26
CA ILE A 71 -6.36 -11.39 21.76
C ILE A 71 -4.91 -11.56 22.21
N LYS A 72 -4.09 -10.51 22.13
CA LYS A 72 -2.70 -10.51 22.59
C LYS A 72 -2.62 -10.79 24.11
N ALA A 73 -3.45 -10.11 24.90
CA ALA A 73 -3.50 -10.29 26.35
C ALA A 73 -3.96 -11.70 26.74
N GLU A 74 -4.98 -12.25 26.09
CA GLU A 74 -5.47 -13.61 26.32
C GLU A 74 -4.39 -14.65 25.99
N ARG A 75 -3.75 -14.50 24.84
CA ARG A 75 -2.62 -15.37 24.44
C ARG A 75 -1.48 -15.30 25.45
N ALA A 76 -1.12 -14.11 25.92
CA ALA A 76 -0.06 -13.94 26.91
C ALA A 76 -0.38 -14.69 28.22
N ARG A 77 -1.61 -14.56 28.72
CA ARG A 77 -2.07 -15.32 29.91
C ARG A 77 -2.04 -16.83 29.69
N SER A 78 -2.49 -17.31 28.54
CA SER A 78 -2.44 -18.74 28.21
C SER A 78 -1.02 -19.27 28.12
N LEU A 79 -0.06 -18.49 27.57
CA LEU A 79 1.36 -18.87 27.54
C LEU A 79 1.99 -18.88 28.94
N GLU A 80 1.62 -17.96 29.82
CA GLU A 80 2.07 -17.94 31.22
C GLU A 80 1.53 -19.18 31.99
N GLU A 81 0.26 -19.54 31.79
CA GLU A 81 -0.32 -20.77 32.36
C GLU A 81 0.43 -22.01 31.86
N ILE A 82 0.72 -22.09 30.55
CA ILE A 82 1.52 -23.18 29.99
C ILE A 82 2.89 -23.25 30.64
N ALA A 83 3.58 -22.11 30.78
CA ALA A 83 4.92 -22.06 31.40
C ALA A 83 4.88 -22.54 32.86
N HIS A 84 3.88 -22.13 33.63
CA HIS A 84 3.69 -22.58 35.00
C HIS A 84 3.43 -24.10 35.11
N LEU A 85 2.55 -24.63 34.25
CA LEU A 85 2.26 -26.07 34.20
C LEU A 85 3.47 -26.85 33.74
N GLN A 86 4.22 -26.37 32.76
CA GLN A 86 5.44 -26.99 32.25
C GLN A 86 6.52 -27.09 33.33
N ALA A 87 6.74 -26.02 34.09
CA ALA A 87 7.70 -26.01 35.19
C ALA A 87 7.38 -27.10 36.26
N PHE A 88 6.10 -27.36 36.49
CA PHE A 88 5.70 -28.47 37.40
C PHE A 88 6.00 -29.81 36.76
N VAL A 89 5.65 -30.05 35.49
CA VAL A 89 5.91 -31.27 34.76
C VAL A 89 7.40 -31.57 34.78
N ASP A 90 8.26 -30.63 34.46
CA ASP A 90 9.72 -30.79 34.42
C ASP A 90 10.32 -31.17 35.77
N ARG A 91 9.77 -30.58 36.84
CA ARG A 91 10.25 -30.90 38.23
C ARG A 91 9.83 -32.28 38.72
N PHE A 92 8.66 -32.77 38.33
CA PHE A 92 8.05 -33.94 38.94
C PHE A 92 7.89 -35.15 38.02
N ARG A 93 8.22 -35.05 36.71
CA ARG A 93 8.10 -36.09 35.70
C ARG A 93 8.75 -37.42 36.11
N TYR A 94 9.90 -37.34 36.80
CA TYR A 94 10.65 -38.52 37.19
C TYR A 94 10.25 -39.13 38.57
N LYS A 95 9.33 -38.48 39.31
CA LYS A 95 8.87 -38.98 40.61
C LYS A 95 7.64 -39.84 40.46
N ALA A 96 7.77 -41.15 40.74
CA ALA A 96 6.68 -42.13 40.58
C ALA A 96 5.38 -41.68 41.32
N THR A 97 5.48 -41.07 42.52
CA THR A 97 4.36 -40.60 43.32
C THR A 97 3.61 -39.42 42.70
N LYS A 98 4.22 -38.69 41.76
CA LYS A 98 3.68 -37.51 41.11
C LYS A 98 3.42 -37.71 39.60
N ALA A 99 3.76 -38.88 39.05
CA ALA A 99 3.66 -39.20 37.63
C ALA A 99 2.24 -38.97 37.06
N LYS A 100 1.20 -39.41 37.78
CA LYS A 100 -0.20 -39.19 37.36
C LYS A 100 -0.58 -37.72 37.29
N GLN A 101 -0.13 -36.90 38.26
CA GLN A 101 -0.37 -35.45 38.26
C GLN A 101 0.41 -34.72 37.14
N ALA A 102 1.61 -35.18 36.82
CA ALA A 102 2.40 -34.66 35.72
C ALA A 102 1.70 -34.93 34.36
N GLN A 103 1.23 -36.14 34.12
CA GLN A 103 0.45 -36.49 32.92
C GLN A 103 -0.83 -35.69 32.75
N GLU A 104 -1.56 -35.46 33.84
CA GLU A 104 -2.78 -34.66 33.81
C GLU A 104 -2.47 -33.19 33.38
N ARG A 105 -1.37 -32.65 33.88
CA ARG A 105 -0.92 -31.30 33.49
C ARG A 105 -0.39 -31.24 32.05
N GLU A 106 0.29 -32.24 31.57
CA GLU A 106 0.67 -32.36 30.16
C GLU A 106 -0.57 -32.31 29.26
N ARG A 107 -1.60 -33.09 29.56
CA ARG A 107 -2.88 -33.07 28.82
C ARG A 107 -3.53 -31.70 28.86
N ARG A 108 -3.44 -30.98 29.99
CA ARG A 108 -3.97 -29.62 30.10
C ARG A 108 -3.21 -28.64 29.23
N ILE A 109 -1.87 -28.75 29.17
CA ILE A 109 -1.03 -27.97 28.27
C ILE A 109 -1.41 -28.20 26.82
N GLU A 110 -1.63 -29.44 26.39
CA GLU A 110 -2.05 -29.77 25.04
C GLU A 110 -3.41 -29.09 24.70
N LYS A 111 -4.39 -29.20 25.58
CA LYS A 111 -5.69 -28.52 25.39
C LYS A 111 -5.56 -27.01 25.28
N ILE A 112 -4.72 -26.37 26.11
CA ILE A 112 -4.51 -24.92 26.03
C ILE A 112 -3.82 -24.56 24.69
N LYS A 113 -2.85 -25.38 24.22
CA LYS A 113 -2.19 -25.16 22.92
C LYS A 113 -3.17 -25.27 21.75
N GLU A 114 -4.11 -26.20 21.78
CA GLU A 114 -5.14 -26.35 20.74
C GLU A 114 -6.09 -25.15 20.68
N THR A 115 -6.37 -24.53 21.84
CA THR A 115 -7.28 -23.37 21.94
C THR A 115 -6.58 -22.03 21.93
N LEU A 116 -5.25 -22.02 21.70
CA LEU A 116 -4.46 -20.79 21.75
C LEU A 116 -4.91 -19.80 20.66
N PRO A 117 -5.28 -18.57 21.04
CA PRO A 117 -5.70 -17.59 20.05
C PRO A 117 -4.64 -17.34 18.99
N ILE A 118 -5.06 -17.36 17.73
CA ILE A 118 -4.17 -17.01 16.60
C ILE A 118 -4.13 -15.49 16.53
N ILE A 119 -2.94 -14.92 16.69
CA ILE A 119 -2.73 -13.49 16.44
C ILE A 119 -2.60 -13.34 14.94
N PRO A 120 -3.42 -12.48 14.29
CA PRO A 120 -3.21 -12.14 12.89
C PRO A 120 -1.78 -11.62 12.70
N GLU A 121 -1.09 -12.08 11.67
CA GLU A 121 0.25 -11.59 11.37
C GLU A 121 0.20 -10.08 11.13
N GLU A 122 0.91 -9.33 11.96
CA GLU A 122 1.12 -7.91 11.69
C GLU A 122 1.90 -7.81 10.37
N LYS A 123 1.29 -7.17 9.38
CA LYS A 123 1.99 -6.90 8.12
C LYS A 123 3.25 -6.13 8.47
N LYS A 124 4.40 -6.76 8.24
CA LYS A 124 5.70 -6.10 8.46
C LYS A 124 5.72 -4.81 7.66
N THR A 125 5.83 -3.70 8.34
CA THR A 125 6.02 -2.41 7.68
C THR A 125 7.38 -2.43 7.01
N VAL A 126 7.39 -2.28 5.70
CA VAL A 126 8.65 -2.14 4.97
C VAL A 126 9.09 -0.70 5.14
N HIS A 127 10.24 -0.49 5.79
CA HIS A 127 10.84 0.83 5.91
C HIS A 127 11.73 1.05 4.68
N PHE A 128 11.35 2.03 3.86
CA PHE A 128 12.16 2.51 2.76
C PHE A 128 12.89 3.77 3.18
N ASN A 129 14.19 3.78 2.99
CA ASN A 129 14.98 4.99 3.08
C ASN A 129 15.31 5.43 1.66
N PHE A 130 14.66 6.48 1.19
CA PHE A 130 15.06 7.12 -0.06
C PHE A 130 16.35 7.89 0.16
N VAL A 131 17.32 7.68 -0.71
CA VAL A 131 18.52 8.52 -0.75
C VAL A 131 18.04 9.93 -1.07
N GLN A 132 18.47 10.91 -0.27
CA GLN A 132 18.13 12.30 -0.51
C GLN A 132 18.86 12.77 -1.76
N PRO A 133 18.14 13.28 -2.77
CA PRO A 133 18.78 13.81 -3.97
C PRO A 133 19.62 15.04 -3.65
N PRO A 134 20.58 15.40 -4.50
CA PRO A 134 21.32 16.64 -4.35
C PRO A 134 20.38 17.84 -4.34
N ARG A 135 20.79 18.92 -3.68
CA ARG A 135 19.96 20.12 -3.59
C ARG A 135 19.69 20.69 -4.98
N THR A 136 18.43 20.77 -5.37
CA THR A 136 17.99 21.40 -6.62
C THR A 136 18.03 22.93 -6.53
N GLY A 137 17.95 23.59 -7.68
CA GLY A 137 17.64 25.03 -7.75
C GLY A 137 16.27 25.36 -7.13
N ASP A 138 15.91 26.63 -7.03
CA ASP A 138 14.63 27.06 -6.47
C ASP A 138 13.47 26.74 -7.42
N GLU A 139 13.65 26.95 -8.72
CA GLU A 139 12.72 26.49 -9.76
C GLU A 139 13.10 25.05 -10.15
N VAL A 140 12.10 24.18 -10.07
CA VAL A 140 12.26 22.76 -10.38
C VAL A 140 11.76 22.43 -11.77
N VAL A 141 10.61 22.96 -12.14
CA VAL A 141 10.01 22.78 -13.45
C VAL A 141 9.39 24.10 -13.88
N ARG A 142 9.66 24.53 -15.10
CA ARG A 142 9.04 25.67 -15.74
C ARG A 142 8.48 25.27 -17.10
N ALA A 143 7.19 25.43 -17.28
CA ALA A 143 6.51 25.20 -18.53
C ALA A 143 6.05 26.54 -19.13
N ARG A 144 6.24 26.70 -20.42
CA ARG A 144 5.88 27.93 -21.14
C ARG A 144 5.16 27.61 -22.44
N GLY A 145 3.99 28.18 -22.61
CA GLY A 145 3.21 28.10 -23.82
C GLY A 145 2.87 26.67 -24.24
N LEU A 146 2.65 25.76 -23.29
CA LEU A 146 2.40 24.36 -23.62
C LEU A 146 1.14 24.18 -24.40
N VAL A 147 1.26 23.56 -25.56
CA VAL A 147 0.14 23.13 -26.40
C VAL A 147 0.18 21.61 -26.53
N LYS A 148 -0.99 20.98 -26.38
CA LYS A 148 -1.16 19.55 -26.62
C LYS A 148 -2.48 19.26 -27.27
N ARG A 149 -2.44 18.50 -28.38
CA ARG A 149 -3.61 18.12 -29.18
C ARG A 149 -3.59 16.63 -29.46
N TYR A 150 -4.75 16.02 -29.51
CA TYR A 150 -4.96 14.65 -29.97
C TYR A 150 -5.98 14.68 -31.11
N GLY A 151 -5.48 14.64 -32.34
CA GLY A 151 -6.32 14.87 -33.54
C GLY A 151 -6.95 16.25 -33.47
N ASP A 152 -8.27 16.34 -33.54
CA ASP A 152 -9.03 17.58 -33.47
C ASP A 152 -9.26 18.09 -32.03
N HIS A 153 -8.93 17.29 -31.02
CA HIS A 153 -9.14 17.65 -29.62
C HIS A 153 -7.94 18.36 -29.03
N THR A 154 -8.10 19.64 -28.68
CA THR A 154 -7.08 20.42 -27.98
C THR A 154 -7.24 20.24 -26.47
N VAL A 155 -6.23 19.68 -25.82
CA VAL A 155 -6.17 19.48 -24.38
C VAL A 155 -5.62 20.70 -23.68
N TYR A 156 -4.52 21.26 -24.23
CA TYR A 156 -3.88 22.49 -23.74
C TYR A 156 -3.61 23.44 -24.90
N ASP A 157 -3.82 24.71 -24.66
CA ASP A 157 -3.61 25.79 -25.64
C ASP A 157 -2.85 26.94 -25.01
N GLY A 158 -1.53 26.76 -24.88
CA GLY A 158 -0.63 27.80 -24.41
C GLY A 158 -0.60 27.99 -22.88
N ILE A 159 -0.57 26.91 -22.10
CA ILE A 159 -0.50 27.03 -20.64
C ILE A 159 0.93 27.27 -20.14
N ASP A 160 1.03 28.12 -19.12
CA ASP A 160 2.27 28.40 -18.39
C ASP A 160 2.13 28.00 -16.94
N PHE A 161 3.17 27.36 -16.38
CA PHE A 161 3.25 27.13 -14.94
C PHE A 161 4.68 26.95 -14.48
N THR A 162 4.93 27.18 -13.20
CA THR A 162 6.23 26.97 -12.56
C THR A 162 6.03 26.22 -11.25
N MET A 163 6.92 25.26 -10.99
CA MET A 163 6.96 24.53 -9.71
C MET A 163 8.28 24.84 -9.03
N TYR A 164 8.22 25.05 -7.73
CA TYR A 164 9.39 25.38 -6.91
C TYR A 164 9.80 24.21 -6.02
N ARG A 165 11.03 24.25 -5.57
CA ARG A 165 11.55 23.24 -4.64
C ARG A 165 10.72 23.18 -3.35
N GLY A 166 10.26 21.97 -2.99
CA GLY A 166 9.43 21.72 -1.82
C GLY A 166 7.94 21.80 -2.07
N ASP A 167 7.51 22.23 -3.27
CA ASP A 167 6.10 22.21 -3.62
C ASP A 167 5.55 20.78 -3.62
N LYS A 168 4.31 20.64 -3.12
CA LYS A 168 3.50 19.43 -3.19
C LYS A 168 2.22 19.76 -3.93
N VAL A 169 2.20 19.46 -5.22
CA VAL A 169 1.13 19.88 -6.12
C VAL A 169 0.19 18.72 -6.43
N ALA A 170 -1.12 18.90 -6.24
CA ALA A 170 -2.14 17.97 -6.67
C ALA A 170 -2.82 18.47 -7.94
N LEU A 171 -2.89 17.64 -8.98
CA LEU A 171 -3.64 17.93 -10.20
C LEU A 171 -5.09 17.48 -10.02
N VAL A 172 -6.02 18.41 -9.95
CA VAL A 172 -7.45 18.17 -9.78
C VAL A 172 -8.25 18.64 -10.99
N GLY A 173 -9.37 18.01 -11.26
CA GLY A 173 -10.27 18.33 -12.35
C GLY A 173 -11.07 17.13 -12.85
N PRO A 174 -12.07 17.32 -13.70
CA PRO A 174 -12.91 16.25 -14.24
C PRO A 174 -12.11 15.25 -15.06
N ASN A 175 -12.69 14.08 -15.30
CA ASN A 175 -12.09 13.09 -16.17
C ASN A 175 -11.99 13.66 -17.61
N GLY A 176 -10.86 13.38 -18.28
CA GLY A 176 -10.59 13.95 -19.60
C GLY A 176 -9.99 15.36 -19.60
N ALA A 177 -9.87 16.05 -18.47
CA ALA A 177 -9.29 17.41 -18.39
C ALA A 177 -7.77 17.49 -18.68
N GLY A 178 -7.12 16.36 -19.01
CA GLY A 178 -5.71 16.34 -19.38
C GLY A 178 -4.72 16.12 -18.22
N LYS A 179 -5.17 15.87 -16.97
CA LYS A 179 -4.29 15.68 -15.82
C LYS A 179 -3.14 14.71 -16.07
N SER A 180 -3.45 13.53 -16.60
CA SER A 180 -2.45 12.51 -16.93
C SER A 180 -1.54 12.94 -18.08
N THR A 181 -2.05 13.68 -19.05
CA THR A 181 -1.29 14.24 -20.16
C THR A 181 -0.25 15.25 -19.66
N LEU A 182 -0.64 16.15 -18.75
CA LEU A 182 0.28 17.11 -18.15
C LEU A 182 1.38 16.40 -17.37
N LEU A 183 1.00 15.41 -16.56
CA LEU A 183 1.97 14.62 -15.78
C LEU A 183 2.95 13.88 -16.68
N LYS A 184 2.47 13.26 -17.78
CA LYS A 184 3.32 12.59 -18.78
C LYS A 184 4.26 13.58 -19.50
N MET A 185 3.80 14.78 -19.79
CA MET A 185 4.65 15.82 -20.39
C MET A 185 5.73 16.29 -19.41
N ILE A 186 5.37 16.54 -18.15
CA ILE A 186 6.36 16.89 -17.09
C ILE A 186 7.36 15.75 -16.88
N ALA A 187 6.93 14.51 -16.97
CA ALA A 187 7.80 13.34 -16.84
C ALA A 187 8.68 13.09 -18.09
N GLY A 188 8.47 13.83 -19.18
CA GLY A 188 9.19 13.63 -20.44
C GLY A 188 8.77 12.38 -21.22
N VAL A 189 7.74 11.66 -20.75
CA VAL A 189 7.16 10.47 -21.41
C VAL A 189 6.45 10.89 -22.71
N GLU A 190 5.79 12.04 -22.68
CA GLU A 190 5.08 12.60 -23.81
C GLU A 190 5.60 14.00 -24.13
N LYS A 191 5.75 14.31 -25.42
CA LYS A 191 6.20 15.64 -25.86
C LYS A 191 5.03 16.57 -26.09
N PRO A 192 5.13 17.86 -25.70
CA PRO A 192 4.18 18.87 -26.12
C PRO A 192 4.27 19.11 -27.63
N ASP A 193 3.16 19.50 -28.25
CA ASP A 193 3.13 19.84 -29.68
C ASP A 193 3.72 21.24 -29.94
N ALA A 194 3.63 22.14 -28.94
CA ALA A 194 4.30 23.44 -28.90
C ALA A 194 4.56 23.85 -27.44
N GLY A 195 5.44 24.84 -27.29
CA GLY A 195 5.94 25.28 -25.96
C GLY A 195 7.15 24.49 -25.49
N THR A 196 7.61 24.79 -24.27
CA THR A 196 8.79 24.17 -23.67
C THR A 196 8.55 23.80 -22.22
N ILE A 197 9.24 22.75 -21.77
CA ILE A 197 9.37 22.38 -20.36
C ILE A 197 10.84 22.39 -20.03
N ASP A 198 11.22 23.32 -19.16
CA ASP A 198 12.59 23.48 -18.67
C ASP A 198 12.68 22.93 -17.25
N TYR A 199 13.72 22.13 -16.98
CA TYR A 199 14.00 21.60 -15.66
C TYR A 199 15.13 22.39 -15.01
N GLY A 200 15.00 22.57 -13.71
CA GLY A 200 16.02 23.22 -12.90
C GLY A 200 17.31 22.41 -12.77
N VAL A 201 18.31 23.03 -12.18
CA VAL A 201 19.61 22.39 -11.95
C VAL A 201 19.46 21.25 -10.92
N ASN A 202 20.11 20.11 -11.18
CA ASN A 202 20.08 18.91 -10.33
C ASN A 202 18.67 18.39 -10.05
N VAL A 203 17.77 18.44 -11.04
CA VAL A 203 16.44 17.87 -10.94
C VAL A 203 16.45 16.46 -11.51
N ASP A 204 16.21 15.47 -10.65
CA ASP A 204 16.01 14.09 -11.04
C ASP A 204 14.51 13.82 -11.12
N LEU A 205 14.04 13.29 -12.25
CA LEU A 205 12.64 12.99 -12.49
C LEU A 205 12.36 11.52 -12.22
N THR A 206 11.35 11.27 -11.40
CA THR A 206 10.78 9.93 -11.24
C THR A 206 9.30 9.97 -11.57
N TYR A 207 8.86 9.12 -12.48
CA TYR A 207 7.47 9.01 -12.89
C TYR A 207 6.89 7.66 -12.48
N TYR A 208 5.73 7.71 -11.83
CA TYR A 208 4.98 6.52 -11.44
C TYR A 208 3.71 6.44 -12.28
N ALA A 209 3.67 5.51 -13.22
CA ALA A 209 2.53 5.35 -14.12
C ALA A 209 1.32 4.71 -13.42
N GLN A 210 0.11 5.09 -13.81
CA GLN A 210 -1.13 4.48 -13.32
C GLN A 210 -1.27 3.03 -13.78
N HIS A 211 -0.83 2.70 -15.00
CA HIS A 211 -0.81 1.36 -15.58
C HIS A 211 0.63 0.87 -15.75
N GLN A 212 1.18 0.27 -14.71
CA GLN A 212 2.56 -0.20 -14.69
C GLN A 212 2.83 -1.38 -15.64
N LEU A 213 1.79 -2.15 -15.97
CA LEU A 213 1.90 -3.27 -16.91
C LEU A 213 2.31 -2.85 -18.33
N GLU A 214 2.07 -1.59 -18.70
CA GLU A 214 2.48 -1.04 -20.01
C GLU A 214 4.00 -0.79 -20.10
N GLU A 215 4.67 -0.65 -18.96
CA GLU A 215 6.11 -0.42 -18.87
C GLU A 215 6.91 -1.69 -18.61
N LEU A 216 6.25 -2.77 -18.20
CA LEU A 216 6.87 -4.07 -17.95
C LEU A 216 6.83 -4.93 -19.22
N HIS A 217 7.94 -5.60 -19.50
CA HIS A 217 8.00 -6.56 -20.60
C HIS A 217 7.33 -7.87 -20.17
N ALA A 218 6.12 -8.14 -20.71
CA ALA A 218 5.30 -9.29 -20.31
C ALA A 218 5.97 -10.67 -20.48
N GLY A 219 7.06 -10.76 -21.24
CA GLY A 219 7.85 -11.98 -21.43
C GLY A 219 9.00 -12.14 -20.44
N ASN A 220 9.33 -11.10 -19.68
CA ASN A 220 10.46 -11.12 -18.78
C ASN A 220 10.08 -11.71 -17.41
N THR A 221 11.03 -12.37 -16.79
CA THR A 221 10.96 -12.72 -15.36
C THR A 221 11.20 -11.46 -14.50
N VAL A 222 10.79 -11.52 -13.23
CA VAL A 222 11.06 -10.43 -12.25
C VAL A 222 12.56 -10.13 -12.16
N PHE A 223 13.41 -11.12 -12.32
CA PHE A 223 14.84 -10.96 -12.31
C PHE A 223 15.35 -10.18 -13.54
N GLU A 224 14.90 -10.55 -14.72
CA GLU A 224 15.28 -9.90 -15.97
C GLU A 224 14.81 -8.44 -16.00
N GLU A 225 13.62 -8.17 -15.49
CA GLU A 225 13.08 -6.80 -15.40
C GLU A 225 13.90 -5.93 -14.44
N LEU A 226 14.32 -6.47 -13.31
CA LEU A 226 15.21 -5.78 -12.38
C LEU A 226 16.62 -5.56 -12.95
N ASP A 227 17.16 -6.53 -13.67
CA ASP A 227 18.45 -6.43 -14.31
C ASP A 227 18.45 -5.35 -15.41
N HIS A 228 17.36 -5.27 -16.16
CA HIS A 228 17.13 -4.19 -17.14
C HIS A 228 16.99 -2.80 -16.48
N ALA A 229 16.30 -2.73 -15.35
CA ALA A 229 16.06 -1.47 -14.64
C ALA A 229 17.27 -0.97 -13.85
N ALA A 230 18.20 -1.85 -13.50
CA ALA A 230 19.38 -1.53 -12.72
C ALA A 230 20.69 -2.01 -13.41
N PRO A 231 21.03 -1.46 -14.57
CA PRO A 231 22.23 -1.84 -15.29
C PRO A 231 23.47 -1.55 -14.43
N GLY A 232 24.24 -2.58 -14.13
CA GLY A 232 25.46 -2.47 -13.28
C GLY A 232 25.33 -3.05 -11.89
N TRP A 233 24.14 -3.53 -11.50
CA TRP A 233 24.00 -4.31 -10.29
C TRP A 233 24.61 -5.69 -10.46
N SER A 234 25.26 -6.17 -9.39
CA SER A 234 25.70 -7.56 -9.37
C SER A 234 24.49 -8.49 -9.28
N ILE A 235 24.61 -9.68 -9.85
CA ILE A 235 23.60 -10.76 -9.75
C ILE A 235 23.18 -10.99 -8.28
N SER A 236 24.11 -10.85 -7.35
CA SER A 236 23.86 -11.00 -5.92
C SER A 236 22.93 -9.90 -5.39
N GLN A 237 23.09 -8.65 -5.82
CA GLN A 237 22.23 -7.52 -5.43
C GLN A 237 20.81 -7.70 -5.97
N VAL A 238 20.68 -8.06 -7.24
CA VAL A 238 19.38 -8.35 -7.87
C VAL A 238 18.68 -9.52 -7.15
N ARG A 239 19.40 -10.61 -6.85
CA ARG A 239 18.87 -11.76 -6.12
C ARG A 239 18.45 -11.43 -4.69
N ILE A 240 19.16 -10.55 -3.98
CA ILE A 240 18.76 -10.11 -2.65
C ILE A 240 17.43 -9.37 -2.70
N CYS A 241 17.22 -8.52 -3.70
CA CYS A 241 15.95 -7.84 -3.91
C CYS A 241 14.81 -8.81 -4.21
N THR A 242 15.05 -9.84 -5.03
CA THR A 242 14.02 -10.85 -5.38
C THR A 242 13.76 -11.85 -4.27
N SER A 243 14.79 -12.25 -3.48
CA SER A 243 14.70 -13.34 -2.49
C SER A 243 14.17 -12.90 -1.12
N LYS A 244 14.27 -11.63 -0.78
CA LYS A 244 13.72 -11.10 0.49
C LYS A 244 12.21 -10.94 0.50
N GLY A 245 11.52 -11.57 -0.50
CA GLY A 245 10.07 -11.57 -0.56
C GLY A 245 9.56 -10.14 -0.52
N MET A 246 9.73 -9.40 -1.62
CA MET A 246 8.92 -8.20 -1.75
C MET A 246 7.47 -8.63 -1.60
N PRO A 247 6.72 -8.14 -0.60
CA PRO A 247 5.30 -8.30 -0.59
C PRO A 247 4.81 -7.80 -1.95
N SER A 248 3.74 -8.35 -2.47
CA SER A 248 3.09 -8.09 -3.75
C SER A 248 2.90 -6.60 -4.03
N TRP A 249 3.99 -5.89 -4.26
CA TRP A 249 4.00 -4.51 -4.69
C TRP A 249 4.15 -4.52 -6.20
N PRO A 250 3.35 -3.77 -6.91
CA PRO A 250 3.62 -3.49 -8.29
C PRO A 250 5.02 -2.90 -8.37
N MET A 251 5.92 -3.55 -9.10
CA MET A 251 7.24 -3.02 -9.36
C MET A 251 7.09 -1.67 -10.04
N THR A 252 7.50 -0.63 -9.35
CA THR A 252 7.76 0.64 -10.01
C THR A 252 9.06 0.46 -10.76
N VAL A 253 8.98 0.34 -12.07
CA VAL A 253 10.15 0.47 -12.92
C VAL A 253 10.58 1.92 -12.81
N VAL A 254 11.66 2.13 -12.12
CA VAL A 254 12.31 3.43 -12.03
C VAL A 254 12.94 3.68 -13.39
N CYS A 255 12.37 4.61 -14.14
CA CYS A 255 13.02 5.11 -15.35
C CYS A 255 14.41 5.61 -15.04
N ARG A 256 15.34 5.18 -15.89
CA ARG A 256 16.71 5.70 -16.15
C ARG A 256 17.36 6.47 -15.00
N ASP A 257 18.47 5.94 -14.56
CA ASP A 257 19.47 6.57 -13.70
C ASP A 257 19.24 6.47 -12.17
N TRP A 258 18.92 5.26 -11.71
CA TRP A 258 19.17 4.94 -10.31
C TRP A 258 20.65 4.59 -10.13
N TYR A 259 21.48 5.59 -9.98
CA TYR A 259 22.77 5.39 -9.34
C TYR A 259 22.54 5.29 -7.84
N MET A 260 22.63 4.07 -7.33
CA MET A 260 22.76 3.86 -5.91
C MET A 260 24.22 3.59 -5.57
N PHE A 261 24.65 4.30 -4.58
CA PHE A 261 25.73 3.87 -3.71
C PHE A 261 25.16 3.34 -2.40
#